data_98685ad3552b76dfffaf2688ea45324b
#
_entry.id   98685ad3552b76dfffaf2688ea45324b
#
_cell.length_a   1.000
_cell.length_b   1.000
_cell.length_c   1.000
_cell.angle_alpha   90.00
_cell.angle_beta   90.00
_cell.angle_gamma   90.00
#
_symmetry.space_group_name_H-M   'P 1'
#
loop_
_entity.id
_entity.type
_entity.pdbx_description
1 polymer ?
#
loop_
_entity_poly.entity_id
_entity_poly.type
_entity_poly.pdbx_seq_one_letter_code
_entity_poly.pdbx_strand_id
1 'polypeptide(L)'
;MQSIKKIFSTLLLFISFITLGMANELNCKVTVNSDQISGTSKSIFTTLEKSITEFMNERKWTDYEYAVEERIECSVLVLVNNYNNGSFSCNIQVNANRPVYGSNYETPIYSFNDANFSFNYNENDPLNFDENSFSDNLTAVLAYYAYMIIATDLDTFSSLGGTPIYKKAESIVNQAQSTNENGWRAFEDSGNRYAVISNILDDAVTDYRKYLYTYHRLGLDEMSISAAKSRATITEGLKTLKTVYKNHPSSSVILTPFLEAKLDEIINIYSKGSNEECNTAYDILSFIIPTSQHRFNSLKK
;
A
#
# COMPACT_ATOMS: atom_id res chain seq x y z
N MET A 1 -13.25 13.14 57.37
CA MET A 1 -12.37 13.90 56.47
C MET A 1 -11.20 13.08 55.90
N GLN A 2 -10.58 12.19 56.67
CA GLN A 2 -9.47 11.33 56.15
C GLN A 2 -9.93 10.26 55.15
N SER A 3 -11.11 9.67 55.28
CA SER A 3 -11.65 8.66 54.34
C SER A 3 -11.97 9.25 52.94
N ILE A 4 -12.50 10.48 52.89
CA ILE A 4 -12.83 11.15 51.63
C ILE A 4 -11.54 11.50 50.84
N LYS A 5 -10.45 11.91 51.53
CA LYS A 5 -9.15 12.17 50.91
C LYS A 5 -8.51 10.91 50.35
N LYS A 6 -8.67 9.73 50.96
CA LYS A 6 -8.18 8.44 50.43
C LYS A 6 -8.95 8.01 49.20
N ILE A 7 -10.29 8.17 49.17
CA ILE A 7 -11.14 7.84 48.02
C ILE A 7 -10.79 8.75 46.82
N PHE A 8 -10.58 10.05 47.06
CA PHE A 8 -10.18 11.00 46.03
C PHE A 8 -8.76 10.71 45.47
N SER A 9 -7.82 10.32 46.34
CA SER A 9 -6.47 9.94 45.94
C SER A 9 -6.46 8.64 45.12
N THR A 10 -7.32 7.65 45.47
CA THR A 10 -7.42 6.38 44.70
C THR A 10 -8.14 6.58 43.36
N LEU A 11 -9.12 7.47 43.29
CA LEU A 11 -9.81 7.83 42.07
C LEU A 11 -8.88 8.60 41.09
N LEU A 12 -8.05 9.50 41.64
CA LEU A 12 -7.05 10.23 40.82
C LEU A 12 -5.96 9.30 40.29
N LEU A 13 -5.57 8.25 41.01
CA LEU A 13 -4.59 7.25 40.53
C LEU A 13 -5.17 6.35 39.46
N PHE A 14 -6.49 6.11 39.43
CA PHE A 14 -7.15 5.29 38.41
C PHE A 14 -7.37 6.04 37.09
N ILE A 15 -7.46 7.38 37.12
CA ILE A 15 -7.61 8.21 35.91
C ILE A 15 -6.28 8.37 35.18
N SER A 16 -5.12 8.14 35.82
CA SER A 16 -3.80 8.31 35.23
C SER A 16 -3.34 7.11 34.37
N PHE A 17 -4.14 6.05 34.21
CA PHE A 17 -3.73 4.82 33.49
C PHE A 17 -4.48 4.57 32.17
N ILE A 18 -5.28 5.51 31.70
CA ILE A 18 -5.81 5.46 30.35
C ILE A 18 -4.88 6.31 29.46
N THR A 19 -3.62 5.93 29.35
CA THR A 19 -2.87 6.22 28.14
C THR A 19 -3.42 5.27 27.07
N LEU A 20 -4.40 5.73 26.31
CA LEU A 20 -4.65 5.14 25.00
C LEU A 20 -3.29 5.14 24.32
N GLY A 21 -2.69 3.96 24.19
CA GLY A 21 -1.44 3.78 23.44
C GLY A 21 -1.73 4.18 22.01
N MET A 22 -1.45 5.43 21.67
CA MET A 22 -1.49 5.88 20.28
C MET A 22 -0.36 5.15 19.57
N ALA A 23 -0.71 4.45 18.52
CA ALA A 23 0.24 3.76 17.66
C ALA A 23 0.51 4.60 16.41
N ASN A 24 1.68 4.40 15.82
CA ASN A 24 1.96 4.89 14.48
C ASN A 24 1.14 4.08 13.47
N GLU A 25 0.96 4.60 12.27
CA GLU A 25 0.01 4.07 11.29
C GLU A 25 0.37 2.68 10.77
N LEU A 26 1.67 2.38 10.65
CA LEU A 26 2.16 1.16 10.00
C LEU A 26 2.61 0.09 11.00
N ASN A 27 2.30 -1.17 10.72
CA ASN A 27 2.94 -2.36 11.25
C ASN A 27 3.69 -3.06 10.13
N CYS A 28 4.89 -2.54 9.82
CA CYS A 28 5.65 -2.92 8.65
C CYS A 28 6.69 -3.98 8.98
N LYS A 29 6.59 -5.14 8.32
CA LYS A 29 7.65 -6.17 8.33
C LYS A 29 8.63 -5.87 7.22
N VAL A 30 9.88 -5.57 7.57
CA VAL A 30 10.96 -5.33 6.61
C VAL A 30 11.85 -6.55 6.48
N THR A 31 12.32 -6.81 5.26
CA THR A 31 13.33 -7.85 4.98
C THR A 31 14.31 -7.33 3.95
N VAL A 32 15.60 -7.41 4.22
CA VAL A 32 16.68 -7.11 3.26
C VAL A 32 17.33 -8.41 2.82
N ASN A 33 17.01 -8.86 1.61
CA ASN A 33 17.59 -10.05 1.02
C ASN A 33 18.87 -9.70 0.26
N SER A 34 20.00 -10.23 0.73
CA SER A 34 21.33 -10.07 0.16
C SER A 34 21.99 -11.41 -0.20
N ASP A 35 21.19 -12.44 -0.50
CA ASP A 35 21.69 -13.80 -0.76
C ASP A 35 22.60 -13.87 -1.99
N GLN A 36 22.39 -12.97 -2.95
CA GLN A 36 23.20 -12.90 -4.17
C GLN A 36 24.53 -12.16 -3.96
N ILE A 37 24.72 -11.48 -2.80
CA ILE A 37 25.93 -10.71 -2.53
C ILE A 37 26.93 -11.57 -1.77
N SER A 38 28.13 -11.73 -2.35
CA SER A 38 29.26 -12.47 -1.76
C SER A 38 30.44 -11.54 -1.47
N GLY A 39 31.31 -11.94 -0.54
CA GLY A 39 32.52 -11.17 -0.21
C GLY A 39 32.33 -9.94 0.65
N THR A 40 31.12 -9.69 1.16
CA THR A 40 30.79 -8.53 2.03
C THR A 40 30.31 -9.01 3.39
N SER A 41 30.63 -8.24 4.45
CA SER A 41 30.09 -8.50 5.78
C SER A 41 28.55 -8.40 5.74
N LYS A 42 27.89 -9.38 6.32
CA LYS A 42 26.42 -9.40 6.41
C LYS A 42 25.88 -8.35 7.40
N SER A 43 26.72 -7.76 8.25
CA SER A 43 26.31 -6.77 9.25
C SER A 43 25.64 -5.54 8.62
N ILE A 44 26.16 -5.04 7.50
CA ILE A 44 25.58 -3.87 6.80
C ILE A 44 24.12 -4.09 6.38
N PHE A 45 23.79 -5.30 5.88
CA PHE A 45 22.43 -5.63 5.45
C PHE A 45 21.48 -5.81 6.64
N THR A 46 21.95 -6.41 7.74
CA THR A 46 21.17 -6.54 8.98
C THR A 46 20.92 -5.18 9.63
N THR A 47 21.92 -4.30 9.63
CA THR A 47 21.77 -2.94 10.16
C THR A 47 20.82 -2.12 9.29
N LEU A 48 20.92 -2.23 7.97
CA LEU A 48 20.00 -1.58 7.03
C LEU A 48 18.54 -2.06 7.26
N GLU A 49 18.32 -3.37 7.40
CA GLU A 49 17.00 -3.95 7.69
C GLU A 49 16.40 -3.37 8.97
N LYS A 50 17.21 -3.28 10.03
CA LYS A 50 16.80 -2.69 11.30
C LYS A 50 16.46 -1.20 11.14
N SER A 51 17.34 -0.42 10.48
CA SER A 51 17.12 1.01 10.27
C SER A 51 15.85 1.29 9.45
N ILE A 52 15.59 0.50 8.39
CA ILE A 52 14.34 0.62 7.61
C ILE A 52 13.13 0.23 8.47
N THR A 53 13.24 -0.83 9.30
CA THR A 53 12.15 -1.25 10.19
C THR A 53 11.78 -0.14 11.18
N GLU A 54 12.77 0.48 11.83
CA GLU A 54 12.57 1.61 12.74
C GLU A 54 11.98 2.82 12.00
N PHE A 55 12.52 3.17 10.83
CA PHE A 55 12.03 4.29 10.01
C PHE A 55 10.56 4.14 9.62
N MET A 56 10.14 2.95 9.19
CA MET A 56 8.74 2.69 8.77
C MET A 56 7.77 2.66 9.95
N ASN A 57 8.18 2.12 11.11
CA ASN A 57 7.29 1.82 12.22
C ASN A 57 7.29 2.86 13.33
N GLU A 58 8.36 3.63 13.50
CA GLU A 58 8.48 4.57 14.64
C GLU A 58 8.16 6.01 14.26
N ARG A 59 8.05 6.31 12.97
CA ARG A 59 7.67 7.62 12.48
C ARG A 59 6.15 7.78 12.45
N LYS A 60 5.65 8.93 12.94
CA LYS A 60 4.28 9.37 12.70
C LYS A 60 4.19 9.99 11.31
N TRP A 61 3.41 9.37 10.41
CA TRP A 61 3.30 9.76 8.99
C TRP A 61 2.20 10.79 8.74
N THR A 62 1.16 10.79 9.59
CA THR A 62 -0.03 11.64 9.44
C THR A 62 -0.46 12.22 10.77
N ASP A 63 -1.45 13.13 10.75
CA ASP A 63 -2.09 13.64 11.98
C ASP A 63 -3.22 12.74 12.46
N TYR A 64 -3.52 11.64 11.76
CA TYR A 64 -4.52 10.68 12.20
C TYR A 64 -4.05 9.89 13.42
N GLU A 65 -5.01 9.49 14.23
CA GLU A 65 -4.77 8.68 15.41
C GLU A 65 -5.18 7.24 15.13
N TYR A 66 -4.25 6.32 15.34
CA TYR A 66 -4.47 4.88 15.16
C TYR A 66 -4.41 4.19 16.50
N ALA A 67 -5.36 3.27 16.79
CA ALA A 67 -5.20 2.29 17.84
C ALA A 67 -4.17 1.23 17.39
N VAL A 68 -3.63 0.48 18.34
CA VAL A 68 -2.63 -0.56 18.05
C VAL A 68 -3.18 -1.60 17.07
N GLU A 69 -4.47 -1.92 17.19
CA GLU A 69 -5.17 -2.90 16.36
C GLU A 69 -5.59 -2.35 14.98
N GLU A 70 -5.50 -1.04 14.78
CA GLU A 70 -5.83 -0.37 13.52
C GLU A 70 -4.61 -0.13 12.63
N ARG A 71 -3.41 -0.47 13.12
CA ARG A 71 -2.19 -0.34 12.32
C ARG A 71 -2.29 -1.14 11.04
N ILE A 72 -1.81 -0.54 9.95
CA ILE A 72 -1.86 -1.14 8.63
C ILE A 72 -0.77 -2.21 8.53
N GLU A 73 -1.18 -3.47 8.40
CA GLU A 73 -0.26 -4.58 8.17
C GLU A 73 0.37 -4.48 6.79
N CYS A 74 1.69 -4.31 6.76
CA CYS A 74 2.42 -4.18 5.50
C CYS A 74 3.79 -4.86 5.54
N SER A 75 4.37 -5.06 4.36
CA SER A 75 5.71 -5.61 4.22
C SER A 75 6.52 -4.90 3.15
N VAL A 76 7.80 -4.73 3.44
CA VAL A 76 8.82 -4.21 2.53
C VAL A 76 9.92 -5.25 2.38
N LEU A 77 10.11 -5.73 1.15
CA LEU A 77 11.21 -6.62 0.80
C LEU A 77 12.19 -5.87 -0.11
N VAL A 78 13.40 -5.65 0.37
CA VAL A 78 14.51 -5.08 -0.41
C VAL A 78 15.38 -6.22 -0.93
N LEU A 79 15.39 -6.41 -2.26
CA LEU A 79 16.24 -7.38 -2.93
C LEU A 79 17.51 -6.68 -3.41
N VAL A 80 18.64 -6.99 -2.79
CA VAL A 80 19.93 -6.37 -3.13
C VAL A 80 20.51 -7.07 -4.35
N ASN A 81 20.50 -6.38 -5.50
CA ASN A 81 21.05 -6.90 -6.77
C ASN A 81 22.55 -6.66 -6.87
N ASN A 82 23.02 -5.51 -6.37
CA ASN A 82 24.44 -5.16 -6.32
C ASN A 82 24.76 -4.30 -5.10
N TYR A 83 25.95 -4.50 -4.56
CA TYR A 83 26.51 -3.70 -3.46
C TYR A 83 27.98 -3.43 -3.72
N ASN A 84 28.38 -2.16 -3.58
CA ASN A 84 29.78 -1.76 -3.69
C ASN A 84 30.06 -0.55 -2.77
N ASN A 85 30.84 -0.76 -1.70
CA ASN A 85 31.30 0.29 -0.80
C ASN A 85 30.21 1.30 -0.38
N GLY A 86 29.08 0.79 0.14
CA GLY A 86 27.98 1.64 0.60
C GLY A 86 26.97 2.02 -0.48
N SER A 87 27.25 1.75 -1.75
CA SER A 87 26.29 1.94 -2.84
C SER A 87 25.48 0.67 -3.08
N PHE A 88 24.16 0.80 -3.07
CA PHE A 88 23.18 -0.27 -3.26
C PHE A 88 22.42 -0.10 -4.56
N SER A 89 22.22 -1.18 -5.29
CA SER A 89 21.25 -1.29 -6.39
C SER A 89 20.29 -2.43 -6.06
N CYS A 90 19.02 -2.10 -5.91
CA CYS A 90 18.01 -2.99 -5.36
C CYS A 90 16.72 -2.95 -6.19
N ASN A 91 15.90 -3.98 -5.99
CA ASN A 91 14.46 -3.91 -6.22
C ASN A 91 13.77 -3.80 -4.86
N ILE A 92 12.65 -3.11 -4.78
CA ILE A 92 11.81 -3.05 -3.59
C ILE A 92 10.42 -3.56 -3.91
N GLN A 93 9.92 -4.51 -3.10
CA GLN A 93 8.54 -5.00 -3.16
C GLN A 93 7.80 -4.52 -1.93
N VAL A 94 6.65 -3.92 -2.15
CA VAL A 94 5.83 -3.33 -1.10
C VAL A 94 4.44 -3.93 -1.17
N ASN A 95 3.96 -4.47 -0.04
CA ASN A 95 2.61 -5.02 0.06
C ASN A 95 1.93 -4.49 1.32
N ALA A 96 0.63 -4.30 1.26
CA ALA A 96 -0.19 -3.98 2.43
C ALA A 96 -1.53 -4.69 2.35
N ASN A 97 -2.03 -5.09 3.51
CA ASN A 97 -3.30 -5.79 3.69
C ASN A 97 -4.18 -5.03 4.67
N ARG A 98 -5.49 -5.29 4.60
CA ARG A 98 -6.44 -4.86 5.62
C ARG A 98 -7.38 -6.01 5.99
N PRO A 99 -7.87 -6.08 7.24
CA PRO A 99 -8.89 -7.02 7.62
C PRO A 99 -10.22 -6.71 6.91
N VAL A 100 -10.97 -7.75 6.54
CA VAL A 100 -12.33 -7.63 6.02
C VAL A 100 -13.31 -7.75 7.19
N TYR A 101 -14.20 -6.77 7.33
CA TYR A 101 -15.15 -6.70 8.42
C TYR A 101 -16.03 -7.97 8.51
N GLY A 102 -16.23 -8.47 9.73
CA GLY A 102 -17.05 -9.65 9.98
C GLY A 102 -16.43 -10.97 9.51
N SER A 103 -15.13 -11.02 9.23
CA SER A 103 -14.40 -12.22 8.81
C SER A 103 -12.99 -12.28 9.42
N ASN A 104 -12.33 -13.43 9.26
CA ASN A 104 -10.90 -13.59 9.58
C ASN A 104 -10.02 -13.45 8.33
N TYR A 105 -10.56 -12.90 7.25
CA TYR A 105 -9.88 -12.75 5.98
C TYR A 105 -9.19 -11.38 5.92
N GLU A 106 -7.94 -11.38 5.46
CA GLU A 106 -7.18 -10.17 5.12
C GLU A 106 -7.11 -10.02 3.61
N THR A 107 -7.43 -8.84 3.13
CA THR A 107 -7.45 -8.52 1.71
C THR A 107 -6.27 -7.63 1.34
N PRO A 108 -5.51 -7.94 0.26
CA PRO A 108 -4.44 -7.06 -0.19
C PRO A 108 -5.02 -5.73 -0.69
N ILE A 109 -4.49 -4.61 -0.20
CA ILE A 109 -4.89 -3.27 -0.63
C ILE A 109 -3.84 -2.60 -1.51
N TYR A 110 -2.58 -2.95 -1.32
CA TYR A 110 -1.47 -2.41 -2.09
C TYR A 110 -0.47 -3.51 -2.40
N SER A 111 0.01 -3.57 -3.65
CA SER A 111 1.08 -4.46 -4.07
C SER A 111 1.85 -3.80 -5.22
N PHE A 112 3.13 -3.55 -5.02
CA PHE A 112 3.96 -2.93 -6.03
C PHE A 112 5.39 -3.46 -6.00
N ASN A 113 5.98 -3.62 -7.17
CA ASN A 113 7.38 -4.00 -7.35
C ASN A 113 8.10 -2.90 -8.14
N ASP A 114 9.09 -2.27 -7.52
CA ASP A 114 9.87 -1.19 -8.08
C ASP A 114 11.32 -1.62 -8.28
N ALA A 115 11.77 -1.64 -9.53
CA ALA A 115 13.12 -2.00 -9.91
C ALA A 115 14.11 -0.81 -9.85
N ASN A 116 13.63 0.41 -9.61
CA ASN A 116 14.42 1.64 -9.63
C ASN A 116 14.80 2.10 -8.21
N PHE A 117 15.41 1.22 -7.42
CA PHE A 117 15.77 1.49 -6.04
C PHE A 117 17.28 1.40 -5.82
N SER A 118 17.97 2.51 -6.09
CA SER A 118 19.40 2.66 -5.83
C SER A 118 19.64 3.75 -4.80
N PHE A 119 20.57 3.52 -3.87
CA PHE A 119 20.86 4.46 -2.78
C PHE A 119 22.28 4.23 -2.21
N ASN A 120 22.74 5.19 -1.41
CA ASN A 120 23.93 5.03 -0.60
C ASN A 120 23.54 4.89 0.88
N TYR A 121 24.20 3.97 1.57
CA TYR A 121 24.01 3.75 3.01
C TYR A 121 25.30 3.21 3.61
N ASN A 122 25.72 3.78 4.73
CA ASN A 122 26.81 3.23 5.55
C ASN A 122 26.23 2.68 6.85
N GLU A 123 26.92 1.70 7.43
CA GLU A 123 26.47 1.05 8.65
C GLU A 123 26.24 2.07 9.77
N ASN A 124 25.04 2.05 10.35
CA ASN A 124 24.54 2.97 11.38
C ASN A 124 24.27 4.42 10.93
N ASP A 125 24.24 4.72 9.63
CA ASP A 125 23.75 6.03 9.19
C ASP A 125 22.28 6.22 9.62
N PRO A 126 21.90 7.35 10.23
CA PRO A 126 20.53 7.63 10.61
C PRO A 126 19.68 7.90 9.37
N LEU A 127 18.48 7.32 9.30
CA LEU A 127 17.51 7.60 8.23
C LEU A 127 16.70 8.85 8.59
N ASN A 128 17.06 9.99 8.01
CA ASN A 128 16.40 11.27 8.24
C ASN A 128 15.57 11.65 7.01
N PHE A 129 14.30 11.95 7.20
CA PHE A 129 13.39 12.38 6.14
C PHE A 129 12.74 13.72 6.50
N ASP A 130 12.82 14.67 5.59
CA ASP A 130 12.13 15.96 5.64
C ASP A 130 11.08 16.05 4.53
N GLU A 131 9.83 16.34 4.88
CA GLU A 131 8.71 16.46 3.91
C GLU A 131 8.93 17.62 2.92
N ASN A 132 9.76 18.59 3.24
CA ASN A 132 9.96 19.82 2.46
C ASN A 132 11.19 19.79 1.56
N SER A 133 12.05 18.78 1.70
CA SER A 133 13.28 18.69 0.92
C SER A 133 13.69 17.26 0.62
N PHE A 134 14.22 17.03 -0.58
CA PHE A 134 14.82 15.75 -0.95
C PHE A 134 16.22 15.65 -0.32
N SER A 135 16.38 14.74 0.64
CA SER A 135 17.65 14.49 1.34
C SER A 135 18.47 13.40 0.67
N ASP A 136 17.87 12.23 0.51
CA ASP A 136 18.48 11.04 -0.10
C ASP A 136 17.40 10.12 -0.71
N ASN A 137 17.82 9.20 -1.59
CA ASN A 137 16.88 8.35 -2.32
C ASN A 137 16.30 7.23 -1.44
N LEU A 138 17.04 6.74 -0.44
CA LEU A 138 16.56 5.68 0.46
C LEU A 138 15.33 6.16 1.24
N THR A 139 15.47 7.27 1.96
CA THR A 139 14.38 7.80 2.79
C THR A 139 13.23 8.34 1.95
N ALA A 140 13.50 8.94 0.79
CA ALA A 140 12.46 9.42 -0.13
C ALA A 140 11.59 8.27 -0.67
N VAL A 141 12.20 7.14 -1.09
CA VAL A 141 11.46 5.97 -1.59
C VAL A 141 10.65 5.32 -0.48
N LEU A 142 11.21 5.15 0.72
CA LEU A 142 10.50 4.58 1.86
C LEU A 142 9.31 5.45 2.28
N ALA A 143 9.50 6.77 2.35
CA ALA A 143 8.44 7.72 2.69
C ALA A 143 7.34 7.75 1.62
N TYR A 144 7.71 7.71 0.33
CA TYR A 144 6.74 7.59 -0.77
C TYR A 144 5.84 6.37 -0.58
N TYR A 145 6.42 5.19 -0.31
CA TYR A 145 5.63 3.98 -0.12
C TYR A 145 4.82 3.98 1.18
N ALA A 146 5.32 4.58 2.26
CA ALA A 146 4.54 4.78 3.48
C ALA A 146 3.27 5.59 3.19
N TYR A 147 3.40 6.71 2.47
CA TYR A 147 2.24 7.52 2.07
C TYR A 147 1.32 6.79 1.09
N MET A 148 1.87 6.02 0.14
CA MET A 148 1.06 5.22 -0.80
C MET A 148 0.20 4.17 -0.07
N ILE A 149 0.77 3.47 0.91
CA ILE A 149 0.06 2.49 1.73
C ILE A 149 -1.08 3.17 2.50
N ILE A 150 -0.77 4.22 3.27
CA ILE A 150 -1.73 4.91 4.12
C ILE A 150 -2.85 5.53 3.27
N ALA A 151 -2.50 6.18 2.16
CA ALA A 151 -3.49 6.79 1.27
C ALA A 151 -4.42 5.75 0.63
N THR A 152 -3.88 4.60 0.23
CA THR A 152 -4.69 3.51 -0.33
C THR A 152 -5.61 2.91 0.74
N ASP A 153 -5.12 2.70 1.95
CA ASP A 153 -5.93 2.23 3.07
C ASP A 153 -7.12 3.17 3.32
N LEU A 154 -6.87 4.47 3.43
CA LEU A 154 -7.92 5.49 3.59
C LEU A 154 -8.95 5.47 2.45
N ASP A 155 -8.52 5.26 1.20
CA ASP A 155 -9.44 5.12 0.06
C ASP A 155 -10.30 3.86 0.15
N THR A 156 -9.88 2.83 0.89
CA THR A 156 -10.71 1.63 1.11
C THR A 156 -11.83 1.86 2.14
N PHE A 157 -11.68 2.83 3.02
CA PHE A 157 -12.66 3.17 4.08
C PHE A 157 -13.56 4.34 3.71
N SER A 158 -13.07 5.29 2.90
CA SER A 158 -13.80 6.48 2.48
C SER A 158 -13.47 6.85 1.04
N SER A 159 -14.50 7.12 0.25
CA SER A 159 -14.31 7.50 -1.17
C SER A 159 -13.41 8.73 -1.29
N LEU A 160 -12.25 8.57 -1.94
CA LEU A 160 -11.21 9.60 -2.10
C LEU A 160 -10.59 10.08 -0.78
N GLY A 161 -10.72 9.29 0.31
CA GLY A 161 -10.22 9.66 1.64
C GLY A 161 -8.70 9.82 1.71
N GLY A 162 -7.95 9.09 0.88
CA GLY A 162 -6.50 9.14 0.79
C GLY A 162 -5.93 10.38 0.07
N THR A 163 -6.77 11.25 -0.51
CA THR A 163 -6.31 12.39 -1.32
C THR A 163 -5.24 13.26 -0.64
N PRO A 164 -5.39 13.67 0.63
CA PRO A 164 -4.37 14.50 1.29
C PRO A 164 -3.02 13.80 1.40
N ILE A 165 -3.02 12.48 1.58
CA ILE A 165 -1.81 11.68 1.76
C ILE A 165 -1.15 11.36 0.41
N TYR A 166 -1.92 11.06 -0.64
CA TYR A 166 -1.37 10.99 -2.00
C TYR A 166 -0.69 12.29 -2.42
N LYS A 167 -1.20 13.46 -2.00
CA LYS A 167 -0.54 14.74 -2.25
C LYS A 167 0.82 14.87 -1.56
N LYS A 168 1.02 14.23 -0.40
CA LYS A 168 2.35 14.14 0.22
C LYS A 168 3.30 13.27 -0.61
N ALA A 169 2.81 12.12 -1.12
CA ALA A 169 3.60 11.28 -2.03
C ALA A 169 3.95 12.02 -3.34
N GLU A 170 3.01 12.78 -3.92
CA GLU A 170 3.26 13.64 -5.09
C GLU A 170 4.32 14.71 -4.80
N SER A 171 4.31 15.30 -3.61
CA SER A 171 5.32 16.29 -3.20
C SER A 171 6.74 15.70 -3.22
N ILE A 172 6.92 14.47 -2.72
CA ILE A 172 8.21 13.78 -2.78
C ILE A 172 8.65 13.60 -4.25
N VAL A 173 7.74 13.12 -5.10
CA VAL A 173 8.03 12.95 -6.54
C VAL A 173 8.47 14.26 -7.18
N ASN A 174 7.75 15.36 -6.90
CA ASN A 174 8.07 16.67 -7.44
C ASN A 174 9.44 17.19 -7.00
N GLN A 175 9.82 16.95 -5.73
CA GLN A 175 11.15 17.32 -5.21
C GLN A 175 12.26 16.47 -5.86
N ALA A 176 12.01 15.18 -6.06
CA ALA A 176 12.97 14.23 -6.60
C ALA A 176 13.23 14.38 -8.12
N GLN A 177 12.33 15.03 -8.87
CA GLN A 177 12.48 15.18 -10.33
C GLN A 177 13.74 15.91 -10.77
N SER A 178 14.27 16.81 -9.93
CA SER A 178 15.50 17.56 -10.21
C SER A 178 16.78 16.77 -9.90
N THR A 179 16.65 15.60 -9.29
CA THR A 179 17.78 14.74 -8.97
C THR A 179 18.17 13.83 -10.13
N ASN A 180 19.33 13.16 -10.02
CA ASN A 180 19.75 12.13 -10.99
C ASN A 180 19.25 10.72 -10.62
N GLU A 181 18.42 10.61 -9.56
CA GLU A 181 17.88 9.32 -9.10
C GLU A 181 16.79 8.81 -10.06
N ASN A 182 16.81 7.50 -10.31
CA ASN A 182 15.86 6.85 -11.21
C ASN A 182 14.48 6.64 -10.57
N GLY A 183 13.46 6.57 -11.43
CA GLY A 183 12.09 6.25 -11.03
C GLY A 183 11.23 7.45 -10.59
N TRP A 184 11.74 8.68 -10.68
CA TRP A 184 11.04 9.88 -10.26
C TRP A 184 10.59 10.79 -11.40
N ARG A 185 11.12 10.63 -12.60
CA ARG A 185 10.89 11.56 -13.71
C ARG A 185 9.82 11.06 -14.67
N ALA A 186 9.09 12.01 -15.25
CA ALA A 186 8.19 11.75 -16.36
C ALA A 186 8.96 11.13 -17.55
N PHE A 187 8.33 10.21 -18.27
CA PHE A 187 8.85 9.57 -19.49
C PHE A 187 10.11 8.71 -19.32
N GLU A 188 10.58 8.50 -18.11
CA GLU A 188 11.71 7.63 -17.81
C GLU A 188 11.30 6.15 -17.92
N ASP A 189 10.16 5.80 -17.30
CA ASP A 189 9.55 4.48 -17.32
C ASP A 189 8.04 4.63 -17.13
N SER A 190 7.26 3.85 -17.88
CA SER A 190 5.79 3.88 -17.79
C SER A 190 5.22 3.34 -16.47
N GLY A 191 6.03 2.62 -15.68
CA GLY A 191 5.65 2.01 -14.41
C GLY A 191 6.35 2.60 -13.19
N ASN A 192 7.05 3.72 -13.30
CA ASN A 192 7.79 4.33 -12.20
C ASN A 192 6.88 5.07 -11.20
N ARG A 193 7.47 5.56 -10.08
CA ARG A 193 6.76 6.29 -9.02
C ARG A 193 6.03 7.53 -9.52
N TYR A 194 6.62 8.27 -10.48
CA TYR A 194 5.96 9.41 -11.13
C TYR A 194 4.69 8.95 -11.88
N ALA A 195 4.79 7.92 -12.70
CA ALA A 195 3.65 7.42 -13.49
C ALA A 195 2.51 6.94 -12.57
N VAL A 196 2.85 6.21 -11.49
CA VAL A 196 1.86 5.72 -10.51
C VAL A 196 1.11 6.88 -9.86
N ILE A 197 1.82 7.84 -9.24
CA ILE A 197 1.15 8.91 -8.50
C ILE A 197 0.38 9.86 -9.42
N SER A 198 0.91 10.13 -10.63
CA SER A 198 0.24 10.96 -11.63
C SER A 198 -1.08 10.34 -12.08
N ASN A 199 -1.13 9.02 -12.30
CA ASN A 199 -2.38 8.33 -12.64
C ASN A 199 -3.36 8.28 -11.46
N ILE A 200 -2.89 8.04 -10.23
CA ILE A 200 -3.77 8.00 -9.04
C ILE A 200 -4.46 9.35 -8.81
N LEU A 201 -3.78 10.46 -9.09
CA LEU A 201 -4.31 11.81 -8.88
C LEU A 201 -4.96 12.43 -10.11
N ASP A 202 -4.96 11.73 -11.26
CA ASP A 202 -5.64 12.19 -12.47
C ASP A 202 -7.16 12.11 -12.29
N ASP A 203 -7.85 13.22 -12.51
CA ASP A 203 -9.31 13.32 -12.45
C ASP A 203 -10.01 12.33 -13.40
N ALA A 204 -9.39 12.06 -14.56
CA ALA A 204 -9.90 11.10 -15.54
C ALA A 204 -9.89 9.63 -15.06
N VAL A 205 -9.10 9.34 -14.03
CA VAL A 205 -8.95 8.00 -13.44
C VAL A 205 -9.55 7.92 -12.03
N THR A 206 -10.18 8.99 -11.56
CA THR A 206 -10.79 9.10 -10.22
C THR A 206 -11.72 7.93 -9.87
N ASP A 207 -12.41 7.36 -10.85
CA ASP A 207 -13.32 6.23 -10.63
C ASP A 207 -12.60 4.95 -10.16
N TYR A 208 -11.31 4.78 -10.42
CA TYR A 208 -10.51 3.73 -9.80
C TYR A 208 -10.47 3.88 -8.28
N ARG A 209 -10.17 5.06 -7.76
CA ARG A 209 -10.11 5.34 -6.33
C ARG A 209 -11.48 5.22 -5.65
N LYS A 210 -12.55 5.66 -6.31
CA LYS A 210 -13.92 5.42 -5.84
C LYS A 210 -14.25 3.93 -5.78
N TYR A 211 -13.68 3.16 -6.73
CA TYR A 211 -13.86 1.71 -6.73
C TYR A 211 -13.13 1.05 -5.57
N LEU A 212 -11.98 1.53 -5.11
CA LEU A 212 -11.33 0.98 -3.91
C LEU A 212 -12.29 1.00 -2.71
N TYR A 213 -13.00 2.10 -2.48
CA TYR A 213 -14.04 2.19 -1.47
C TYR A 213 -15.20 1.23 -1.72
N THR A 214 -15.73 1.23 -2.96
CA THR A 214 -16.85 0.37 -3.34
C THR A 214 -16.52 -1.10 -3.19
N TYR A 215 -15.34 -1.51 -3.64
CA TYR A 215 -14.87 -2.89 -3.56
C TYR A 215 -14.72 -3.37 -2.12
N HIS A 216 -14.02 -2.60 -1.29
CA HIS A 216 -13.70 -3.02 0.07
C HIS A 216 -14.86 -2.77 1.03
N ARG A 217 -15.31 -1.51 1.16
CA ARG A 217 -16.28 -1.15 2.19
C ARG A 217 -17.70 -1.56 1.84
N LEU A 218 -18.13 -1.36 0.58
CA LEU A 218 -19.49 -1.66 0.14
C LEU A 218 -19.62 -3.08 -0.47
N GLY A 219 -18.49 -3.70 -0.80
CA GLY A 219 -18.41 -5.05 -1.35
C GLY A 219 -17.96 -6.06 -0.30
N LEU A 220 -16.66 -6.16 -0.03
CA LEU A 220 -16.09 -7.20 0.83
C LEU A 220 -16.62 -7.14 2.26
N ASP A 221 -16.67 -5.98 2.90
CA ASP A 221 -17.12 -5.82 4.27
C ASP A 221 -18.61 -6.16 4.47
N GLU A 222 -19.41 -6.15 3.37
CA GLU A 222 -20.82 -6.51 3.38
C GLU A 222 -21.06 -7.98 2.95
N MET A 223 -20.01 -8.74 2.59
CA MET A 223 -20.10 -10.11 2.09
C MET A 223 -20.76 -11.07 3.09
N SER A 224 -20.47 -10.91 4.38
CA SER A 224 -21.04 -11.73 5.45
C SER A 224 -22.53 -11.49 5.63
N ILE A 225 -23.05 -10.32 5.24
CA ILE A 225 -24.47 -9.95 5.32
C ILE A 225 -25.21 -10.44 4.09
N SER A 226 -24.70 -10.18 2.88
CA SER A 226 -25.33 -10.58 1.62
C SER A 226 -24.32 -10.73 0.49
N ALA A 227 -23.81 -11.94 0.30
CA ALA A 227 -22.85 -12.26 -0.76
C ALA A 227 -23.36 -11.90 -2.18
N ALA A 228 -24.67 -12.06 -2.46
CA ALA A 228 -25.25 -11.73 -3.75
C ALA A 228 -25.24 -10.22 -4.02
N LYS A 229 -25.64 -9.41 -3.03
CA LYS A 229 -25.61 -7.94 -3.13
C LYS A 229 -24.17 -7.43 -3.28
N SER A 230 -23.25 -7.98 -2.49
CA SER A 230 -21.84 -7.63 -2.55
C SER A 230 -21.21 -7.96 -3.91
N ARG A 231 -21.48 -9.15 -4.48
CA ARG A 231 -21.04 -9.48 -5.84
C ARG A 231 -21.59 -8.51 -6.88
N ALA A 232 -22.87 -8.17 -6.81
CA ALA A 232 -23.45 -7.18 -7.72
C ALA A 232 -22.74 -5.82 -7.64
N THR A 233 -22.46 -5.33 -6.41
CA THR A 233 -21.73 -4.08 -6.18
C THR A 233 -20.31 -4.15 -6.77
N ILE A 234 -19.59 -5.25 -6.53
CA ILE A 234 -18.24 -5.46 -7.07
C ILE A 234 -18.26 -5.52 -8.58
N THR A 235 -19.26 -6.21 -9.17
CA THR A 235 -19.42 -6.36 -10.62
C THR A 235 -19.62 -5.00 -11.32
N GLU A 236 -20.48 -4.14 -10.79
CA GLU A 236 -20.71 -2.81 -11.37
C GLU A 236 -19.43 -1.96 -11.34
N GLY A 237 -18.68 -2.03 -10.26
CA GLY A 237 -17.39 -1.35 -10.18
C GLY A 237 -16.35 -1.92 -11.15
N LEU A 238 -16.28 -3.24 -11.36
CA LEU A 238 -15.40 -3.85 -12.38
C LEU A 238 -15.75 -3.34 -13.79
N LYS A 239 -17.04 -3.17 -14.13
CA LYS A 239 -17.45 -2.57 -15.41
C LYS A 239 -16.94 -1.14 -15.54
N THR A 240 -16.97 -0.38 -14.44
CA THR A 240 -16.42 0.98 -14.39
C THR A 240 -14.91 0.97 -14.66
N LEU A 241 -14.15 0.07 -14.03
CA LEU A 241 -12.70 -0.08 -14.27
C LEU A 241 -12.39 -0.42 -15.74
N LYS A 242 -13.20 -1.29 -16.37
CA LYS A 242 -13.04 -1.60 -17.80
C LYS A 242 -13.19 -0.35 -18.67
N THR A 243 -14.13 0.54 -18.30
CA THR A 243 -14.36 1.81 -19.00
C THR A 243 -13.18 2.77 -18.80
N VAL A 244 -12.66 2.89 -17.57
CA VAL A 244 -11.47 3.69 -17.24
C VAL A 244 -10.27 3.20 -18.08
N TYR A 245 -9.99 1.91 -18.04
CA TYR A 245 -8.86 1.32 -18.79
C TYR A 245 -8.98 1.55 -20.30
N LYS A 246 -10.19 1.40 -20.87
CA LYS A 246 -10.44 1.63 -22.30
C LYS A 246 -10.19 3.08 -22.71
N ASN A 247 -10.63 4.03 -21.90
CA ASN A 247 -10.55 5.46 -22.22
C ASN A 247 -9.19 6.07 -21.87
N HIS A 248 -8.52 5.52 -20.87
CA HIS A 248 -7.25 5.99 -20.33
C HIS A 248 -6.25 4.81 -20.17
N PRO A 249 -5.61 4.35 -21.27
CA PRO A 249 -4.70 3.20 -21.23
C PRO A 249 -3.50 3.36 -20.28
N SER A 250 -3.07 4.60 -20.00
CA SER A 250 -2.04 4.90 -18.99
C SER A 250 -2.41 4.42 -17.59
N SER A 251 -3.71 4.30 -17.29
CA SER A 251 -4.21 3.75 -16.02
C SER A 251 -3.82 2.29 -15.78
N SER A 252 -3.31 1.60 -16.79
CA SER A 252 -2.76 0.23 -16.64
C SER A 252 -1.71 0.14 -15.53
N VAL A 253 -0.95 1.20 -15.27
CA VAL A 253 0.09 1.23 -14.23
C VAL A 253 -0.47 1.03 -12.81
N ILE A 254 -1.75 1.37 -12.60
CA ILE A 254 -2.44 1.19 -11.31
C ILE A 254 -3.48 0.06 -11.35
N LEU A 255 -4.20 -0.09 -12.46
CA LEU A 255 -5.27 -1.10 -12.60
C LEU A 255 -4.71 -2.53 -12.71
N THR A 256 -3.63 -2.73 -13.44
CA THR A 256 -3.04 -4.06 -13.62
C THR A 256 -2.50 -4.61 -12.30
N PRO A 257 -1.65 -3.90 -11.52
CA PRO A 257 -1.19 -4.40 -10.22
C PRO A 257 -2.34 -4.65 -9.23
N PHE A 258 -3.36 -3.78 -9.22
CA PHE A 258 -4.54 -3.98 -8.38
C PHE A 258 -5.25 -5.29 -8.73
N LEU A 259 -5.60 -5.51 -10.00
CA LEU A 259 -6.32 -6.70 -10.42
C LEU A 259 -5.47 -7.98 -10.26
N GLU A 260 -4.16 -7.92 -10.48
CA GLU A 260 -3.26 -9.06 -10.23
C GLU A 260 -3.22 -9.44 -8.74
N ALA A 261 -3.15 -8.45 -7.84
CA ALA A 261 -3.18 -8.68 -6.40
C ALA A 261 -4.54 -9.24 -5.93
N LYS A 262 -5.64 -8.84 -6.60
CA LYS A 262 -7.01 -9.25 -6.27
C LYS A 262 -7.48 -10.50 -7.00
N LEU A 263 -6.69 -11.06 -7.91
CA LEU A 263 -7.19 -12.05 -8.87
C LEU A 263 -7.77 -13.30 -8.19
N ASP A 264 -7.06 -13.89 -7.24
CA ASP A 264 -7.53 -15.10 -6.55
C ASP A 264 -8.75 -14.79 -5.66
N GLU A 265 -8.80 -13.61 -5.05
CA GLU A 265 -9.95 -13.12 -4.30
C GLU A 265 -11.18 -12.96 -5.22
N ILE A 266 -11.02 -12.33 -6.39
CA ILE A 266 -12.09 -12.18 -7.39
C ILE A 266 -12.58 -13.54 -7.86
N ILE A 267 -11.69 -14.48 -8.17
CA ILE A 267 -12.08 -15.85 -8.55
C ILE A 267 -12.94 -16.49 -7.45
N ASN A 268 -12.52 -16.35 -6.19
CA ASN A 268 -13.27 -16.91 -5.05
C ASN A 268 -14.63 -16.23 -4.86
N ILE A 269 -14.73 -14.91 -5.00
CA ILE A 269 -15.98 -14.15 -4.93
C ILE A 269 -17.00 -14.69 -5.95
N TYR A 270 -16.57 -14.94 -7.18
CA TYR A 270 -17.44 -15.40 -8.26
C TYR A 270 -17.59 -16.91 -8.32
N SER A 271 -16.85 -17.71 -7.56
CA SER A 271 -16.95 -19.19 -7.58
C SER A 271 -18.36 -19.72 -7.33
N LYS A 272 -19.16 -18.99 -6.55
CA LYS A 272 -20.58 -19.28 -6.24
C LYS A 272 -21.54 -18.26 -6.89
N GLY A 273 -21.07 -17.50 -7.86
CA GLY A 273 -21.90 -16.59 -8.64
C GLY A 273 -22.71 -17.28 -9.73
N SER A 274 -23.67 -16.56 -10.31
CA SER A 274 -24.37 -16.99 -11.51
C SER A 274 -23.43 -17.09 -12.72
N ASN A 275 -23.81 -17.84 -13.76
CA ASN A 275 -23.03 -17.91 -15.00
C ASN A 275 -22.83 -16.52 -15.62
N GLU A 276 -23.83 -15.64 -15.52
CA GLU A 276 -23.77 -14.27 -16.02
C GLU A 276 -22.73 -13.44 -15.26
N GLU A 277 -22.74 -13.50 -13.91
CA GLU A 277 -21.74 -12.83 -13.08
C GLU A 277 -20.32 -13.32 -13.40
N CYS A 278 -20.15 -14.65 -13.50
CA CYS A 278 -18.86 -15.27 -13.81
C CYS A 278 -18.33 -14.83 -15.19
N ASN A 279 -19.17 -14.90 -16.23
CA ASN A 279 -18.78 -14.50 -17.58
C ASN A 279 -18.49 -13.00 -17.66
N THR A 280 -19.26 -12.16 -16.96
CA THR A 280 -18.99 -10.71 -16.89
C THR A 280 -17.62 -10.42 -16.27
N ALA A 281 -17.29 -11.07 -15.14
CA ALA A 281 -15.99 -10.93 -14.51
C ALA A 281 -14.87 -11.44 -15.43
N TYR A 282 -15.05 -12.60 -16.06
CA TYR A 282 -14.11 -13.16 -17.03
C TYR A 282 -13.80 -12.19 -18.19
N ASP A 283 -14.85 -11.61 -18.80
CA ASP A 283 -14.70 -10.69 -19.92
C ASP A 283 -13.97 -9.39 -19.54
N ILE A 284 -14.21 -8.90 -18.32
CA ILE A 284 -13.53 -7.70 -17.82
C ILE A 284 -12.07 -8.00 -17.54
N LEU A 285 -11.76 -9.07 -16.82
CA LEU A 285 -10.40 -9.49 -16.51
C LEU A 285 -9.60 -9.80 -17.77
N SER A 286 -10.20 -10.51 -18.74
CA SER A 286 -9.56 -10.81 -20.01
C SER A 286 -9.21 -9.56 -20.83
N PHE A 287 -9.97 -8.47 -20.65
CA PHE A 287 -9.72 -7.20 -21.32
C PHE A 287 -8.58 -6.41 -20.67
N ILE A 288 -8.48 -6.40 -19.33
CA ILE A 288 -7.51 -5.57 -18.61
C ILE A 288 -6.18 -6.32 -18.36
N ILE A 289 -6.25 -7.62 -18.00
CA ILE A 289 -5.10 -8.46 -17.67
C ILE A 289 -5.06 -9.74 -18.53
N PRO A 290 -4.99 -9.64 -19.87
CA PRO A 290 -5.05 -10.79 -20.77
C PRO A 290 -3.92 -11.80 -20.56
N THR A 291 -2.77 -11.36 -20.10
CA THR A 291 -1.59 -12.22 -19.82
C THR A 291 -1.85 -13.23 -18.71
N SER A 292 -2.74 -12.92 -17.76
CA SER A 292 -3.09 -13.75 -16.63
C SER A 292 -4.33 -14.61 -16.85
N GLN A 293 -4.88 -14.64 -18.08
CA GLN A 293 -6.13 -15.33 -18.42
C GLN A 293 -6.15 -16.81 -17.98
N HIS A 294 -5.00 -17.49 -18.07
CA HIS A 294 -4.88 -18.89 -17.66
C HIS A 294 -5.26 -19.14 -16.19
N ARG A 295 -5.09 -18.12 -15.30
CA ARG A 295 -5.41 -18.22 -13.87
C ARG A 295 -6.91 -18.19 -13.59
N PHE A 296 -7.70 -17.51 -14.42
CA PHE A 296 -9.13 -17.31 -14.20
C PHE A 296 -10.05 -17.95 -15.25
N ASN A 297 -9.54 -18.93 -16.01
CA ASN A 297 -10.37 -19.71 -16.96
C ASN A 297 -11.56 -20.42 -16.29
N SER A 298 -11.49 -20.71 -15.00
CA SER A 298 -12.58 -21.29 -14.20
C SER A 298 -13.83 -20.40 -14.12
N LEU A 299 -13.69 -19.09 -14.37
CA LEU A 299 -14.81 -18.15 -14.43
C LEU A 299 -15.61 -18.24 -15.74
N LYS A 300 -15.03 -18.79 -16.80
CA LYS A 300 -15.72 -18.97 -18.08
C LYS A 300 -16.72 -20.13 -17.95
N LYS A 301 -18.03 -19.82 -18.01
CA LYS A 301 -19.11 -20.77 -17.85
C LYS A 301 -19.88 -20.98 -19.17
#